data_1f382c49117d0c9926a9f4bf5fbcef39
#
_entry.id   1f382c49117d0c9926a9f4bf5fbcef39
#
_cell.length_a   1.000
_cell.length_b   1.000
_cell.length_c   1.000
_cell.angle_alpha   90.00
_cell.angle_beta   90.00
_cell.angle_gamma   90.00
#
_symmetry.space_group_name_H-M   'P 1'
#
loop_
_entity.id
_entity.type
_entity.pdbx_description
1 polymer ?
#
loop_
_entity_poly.entity_id
_entity_poly.type
_entity_poly.pdbx_seq_one_letter_code
_entity_poly.pdbx_strand_id
1 'polypeptide(L)'
;NESINWISVTKMVSLFKSKFDGVTQSEKSSKNSRSKWYKVPPIKIREIWENESKRSTDLGTWYHKEREFDICNVETISRAGKPIMVIRPHQNIDEKIAPNQRLTEGIYPEHMVYLKSESLCGQADRVEVIDNVVDIYDYKTNKEISIKGYEKWDGTVTKLEKPLQHLDDCHLVHYGLQLSMYLYIILKHNPLFKPGKLWIHHVLFKVKDYDQYGYPITAVNEQGNPIAEKVVPYEVPFYKKEIETMLKHYKKQKNEKQPT
;
A
#
# COMPACT_ATOMS: atom_id res chain seq x y z
N ASN A 1 6.40 -25.07 -19.70
CA ASN A 1 6.01 -24.19 -18.57
C ASN A 1 6.17 -22.75 -19.06
N GLU A 2 5.08 -22.15 -19.55
CA GLU A 2 5.07 -20.71 -19.83
C GLU A 2 5.30 -19.96 -18.51
N SER A 3 6.31 -19.13 -18.45
CA SER A 3 6.59 -18.27 -17.31
C SER A 3 5.47 -17.23 -17.20
N ILE A 4 4.70 -17.26 -16.11
CA ILE A 4 3.64 -16.26 -15.86
C ILE A 4 4.32 -14.91 -15.60
N ASN A 5 3.97 -13.92 -16.40
CA ASN A 5 4.46 -12.55 -16.18
C ASN A 5 3.55 -11.85 -15.15
N TRP A 6 3.95 -11.95 -13.88
CA TRP A 6 3.17 -11.44 -12.76
C TRP A 6 3.20 -9.91 -12.68
N ILE A 7 2.07 -9.32 -12.33
CA ILE A 7 1.96 -7.91 -11.94
C ILE A 7 1.60 -7.81 -10.46
N SER A 8 2.30 -6.96 -9.71
CA SER A 8 1.94 -6.75 -8.30
C SER A 8 0.66 -5.90 -8.18
N VAL A 9 -0.08 -6.10 -7.09
CA VAL A 9 -1.28 -5.29 -6.75
C VAL A 9 -0.94 -3.81 -6.74
N THR A 10 0.15 -3.41 -6.09
CA THR A 10 0.60 -2.00 -6.05
C THR A 10 0.90 -1.45 -7.44
N LYS A 11 1.53 -2.25 -8.31
CA LYS A 11 1.78 -1.86 -9.70
C LYS A 11 0.48 -1.74 -10.49
N MET A 12 -0.48 -2.66 -10.30
CA MET A 12 -1.80 -2.59 -10.92
C MET A 12 -2.51 -1.27 -10.56
N VAL A 13 -2.58 -0.92 -9.27
CA VAL A 13 -3.17 0.36 -8.82
C VAL A 13 -2.43 1.55 -9.43
N SER A 14 -1.09 1.49 -9.54
CA SER A 14 -0.29 2.59 -10.08
C SER A 14 -0.55 2.90 -11.56
N LEU A 15 -1.14 1.97 -12.33
CA LEU A 15 -1.50 2.20 -13.74
C LEU A 15 -2.65 3.21 -13.90
N PHE A 16 -3.42 3.44 -12.84
CA PHE A 16 -4.58 4.33 -12.85
C PHE A 16 -4.34 5.66 -12.12
N LYS A 17 -3.12 5.88 -11.60
CA LYS A 17 -2.72 7.13 -10.97
C LYS A 17 -2.19 8.12 -11.99
N SER A 18 -2.34 9.39 -11.71
CA SER A 18 -1.62 10.45 -12.43
C SER A 18 -0.11 10.23 -12.31
N LYS A 19 0.60 10.35 -13.42
CA LYS A 19 2.05 10.20 -13.42
C LYS A 19 2.71 11.45 -12.84
N PHE A 20 3.58 11.28 -11.85
CA PHE A 20 4.42 12.35 -11.35
C PHE A 20 5.63 12.54 -12.26
N ASP A 21 5.70 13.72 -12.89
CA ASP A 21 6.85 14.13 -13.69
C ASP A 21 7.81 14.97 -12.84
N GLY A 22 8.77 14.29 -12.21
CA GLY A 22 9.76 14.93 -11.33
C GLY A 22 10.66 15.95 -12.04
N VAL A 23 10.91 15.78 -13.35
CA VAL A 23 11.72 16.73 -14.14
C VAL A 23 10.96 18.05 -14.25
N THR A 24 9.78 18.02 -14.85
CA THR A 24 8.94 19.22 -15.02
C THR A 24 8.62 19.87 -13.66
N GLN A 25 8.30 19.08 -12.62
CA GLN A 25 7.95 19.62 -11.30
C GLN A 25 9.16 20.30 -10.63
N SER A 26 10.36 19.73 -10.73
CA SER A 26 11.57 20.35 -10.17
C SER A 26 11.92 21.67 -10.87
N GLU A 27 11.75 21.74 -12.21
CA GLU A 27 11.98 22.97 -12.98
C GLU A 27 10.97 24.08 -12.60
N LYS A 28 9.67 23.72 -12.50
CA LYS A 28 8.64 24.66 -12.06
C LYS A 28 8.89 25.16 -10.63
N SER A 29 9.28 24.26 -9.72
CA SER A 29 9.58 24.59 -8.33
C SER A 29 10.77 25.54 -8.20
N SER A 30 11.83 25.32 -8.99
CA SER A 30 13.02 26.16 -9.02
C SER A 30 12.75 27.60 -9.50
N LYS A 31 11.79 27.76 -10.41
CA LYS A 31 11.41 29.07 -11.00
C LYS A 31 10.35 29.82 -10.19
N ASN A 32 9.61 29.14 -9.32
CA ASN A 32 8.51 29.72 -8.55
C ASN A 32 9.04 30.42 -7.29
N SER A 33 8.92 31.75 -7.25
CA SER A 33 9.38 32.57 -6.11
C SER A 33 8.66 32.29 -4.77
N ARG A 34 7.50 31.62 -4.80
CA ARG A 34 6.77 31.18 -3.59
C ARG A 34 7.17 29.77 -3.14
N SER A 35 7.96 29.05 -3.92
CA SER A 35 8.43 27.71 -3.58
C SER A 35 9.62 27.76 -2.64
N LYS A 36 9.69 26.86 -1.67
CA LYS A 36 10.89 26.66 -0.85
C LYS A 36 12.10 26.25 -1.68
N TRP A 37 11.89 25.83 -2.93
CA TRP A 37 12.90 25.43 -3.90
C TRP A 37 13.32 26.54 -4.85
N TYR A 38 12.87 27.78 -4.61
CA TYR A 38 13.21 28.91 -5.48
C TYR A 38 14.71 29.07 -5.62
N LYS A 39 15.20 29.15 -6.87
CA LYS A 39 16.63 29.23 -7.24
C LYS A 39 17.48 28.01 -6.88
N VAL A 40 16.92 26.93 -6.33
CA VAL A 40 17.65 25.68 -6.17
C VAL A 40 17.71 24.96 -7.53
N PRO A 41 18.89 24.46 -7.98
CA PRO A 41 19.00 23.75 -9.25
C PRO A 41 18.05 22.55 -9.33
N PRO A 42 17.30 22.34 -10.43
CA PRO A 42 16.31 21.25 -10.54
C PRO A 42 16.88 19.86 -10.26
N ILE A 43 18.12 19.60 -10.67
CA ILE A 43 18.80 18.33 -10.38
C ILE A 43 18.96 18.13 -8.86
N LYS A 44 19.34 19.18 -8.14
CA LYS A 44 19.51 19.13 -6.68
C LYS A 44 18.18 18.90 -5.97
N ILE A 45 17.10 19.51 -6.47
CA ILE A 45 15.74 19.26 -5.93
C ILE A 45 15.38 17.78 -6.07
N ARG A 46 15.63 17.16 -7.22
CA ARG A 46 15.34 15.72 -7.44
C ARG A 46 16.18 14.82 -6.55
N GLU A 47 17.47 15.10 -6.37
CA GLU A 47 18.32 14.35 -5.42
C GLU A 47 17.76 14.40 -4.00
N ILE A 48 17.31 15.57 -3.54
CA ILE A 48 16.73 15.73 -2.21
C ILE A 48 15.44 14.93 -2.09
N TRP A 49 14.56 14.97 -3.11
CA TRP A 49 13.32 14.19 -3.12
C TRP A 49 13.57 12.68 -3.12
N GLU A 50 14.58 12.21 -3.87
CA GLU A 50 14.98 10.81 -3.92
C GLU A 50 15.51 10.32 -2.56
N ASN A 51 16.38 11.11 -1.92
CA ASN A 51 16.91 10.81 -0.60
C ASN A 51 15.78 10.74 0.45
N GLU A 52 14.82 11.67 0.40
CA GLU A 52 13.67 11.65 1.30
C GLU A 52 12.74 10.46 1.03
N SER A 53 12.52 10.11 -0.24
CA SER A 53 11.76 8.93 -0.63
C SER A 53 12.41 7.65 -0.09
N LYS A 54 13.73 7.52 -0.23
CA LYS A 54 14.49 6.39 0.32
C LYS A 54 14.35 6.31 1.84
N ARG A 55 14.58 7.43 2.55
CA ARG A 55 14.45 7.51 4.01
C ARG A 55 13.04 7.08 4.48
N SER A 56 12.01 7.55 3.79
CA SER A 56 10.62 7.17 4.10
C SER A 56 10.36 5.68 3.84
N THR A 57 10.94 5.12 2.78
CA THR A 57 10.83 3.69 2.45
C THR A 57 11.55 2.83 3.49
N ASP A 58 12.76 3.22 3.91
CA ASP A 58 13.53 2.50 4.93
C ASP A 58 12.78 2.47 6.26
N LEU A 59 12.18 3.61 6.66
CA LEU A 59 11.37 3.72 7.86
C LEU A 59 10.12 2.82 7.80
N GLY A 60 9.44 2.80 6.64
CA GLY A 60 8.31 1.91 6.39
C GLY A 60 8.70 0.44 6.50
N THR A 61 9.77 0.05 5.82
CA THR A 61 10.28 -1.33 5.83
C THR A 61 10.64 -1.78 7.24
N TRP A 62 11.28 -0.90 8.03
CA TRP A 62 11.57 -1.19 9.44
C TRP A 62 10.28 -1.45 10.23
N TYR A 63 9.27 -0.58 10.11
CA TYR A 63 8.03 -0.71 10.86
C TYR A 63 7.27 -2.00 10.51
N HIS A 64 7.17 -2.35 9.22
CA HIS A 64 6.52 -3.59 8.79
C HIS A 64 7.21 -4.82 9.39
N LYS A 65 8.55 -4.88 9.37
CA LYS A 65 9.31 -5.97 9.98
C LYS A 65 9.08 -6.10 11.49
N GLU A 66 9.01 -4.97 12.21
CA GLU A 66 8.71 -5.00 13.66
C GLU A 66 7.30 -5.54 13.90
N ARG A 67 6.30 -5.14 13.12
CA ARG A 67 4.92 -5.65 13.25
C ARG A 67 4.80 -7.13 12.88
N GLU A 68 5.47 -7.57 11.83
CA GLU A 68 5.56 -8.98 11.46
C GLU A 68 6.18 -9.78 12.62
N PHE A 69 7.32 -9.31 13.14
CA PHE A 69 8.01 -9.94 14.25
C PHE A 69 7.10 -10.07 15.49
N ASP A 70 6.44 -9.00 15.89
CA ASP A 70 5.54 -9.01 17.05
C ASP A 70 4.41 -10.03 16.89
N ILE A 71 3.79 -10.11 15.69
CA ILE A 71 2.70 -11.05 15.43
C ILE A 71 3.22 -12.49 15.36
N CYS A 72 4.36 -12.71 14.70
CA CYS A 72 4.93 -14.04 14.56
C CYS A 72 5.47 -14.65 15.86
N ASN A 73 5.75 -13.84 16.88
CA ASN A 73 6.25 -14.30 18.17
C ASN A 73 5.17 -14.77 19.15
N VAL A 74 3.91 -14.66 18.79
CA VAL A 74 2.80 -15.15 19.60
C VAL A 74 2.08 -16.31 18.89
N GLU A 75 1.50 -17.24 19.63
CA GLU A 75 0.74 -18.36 19.06
C GLU A 75 -0.71 -17.95 18.75
N THR A 76 -1.26 -17.10 19.61
CA THR A 76 -2.63 -16.62 19.49
C THR A 76 -2.75 -15.14 19.78
N ILE A 77 -3.73 -14.49 19.18
CA ILE A 77 -4.12 -13.11 19.48
C ILE A 77 -5.60 -13.12 19.85
N SER A 78 -5.96 -12.49 20.97
CA SER A 78 -7.35 -12.39 21.39
C SER A 78 -8.14 -11.44 20.49
N ARG A 79 -9.30 -11.89 20.00
CA ARG A 79 -10.30 -11.09 19.28
C ARG A 79 -11.68 -11.32 19.91
N ALA A 80 -12.27 -10.24 20.43
CA ALA A 80 -13.54 -10.30 21.15
C ALA A 80 -13.59 -11.40 22.24
N GLY A 81 -12.46 -11.62 22.95
CA GLY A 81 -12.33 -12.64 23.99
C GLY A 81 -12.03 -14.05 23.50
N LYS A 82 -12.00 -14.30 22.18
CA LYS A 82 -11.65 -15.58 21.56
C LYS A 82 -10.18 -15.60 21.17
N PRO A 83 -9.37 -16.61 21.57
CA PRO A 83 -7.99 -16.74 21.09
C PRO A 83 -8.00 -17.22 19.63
N ILE A 84 -7.42 -16.42 18.72
CA ILE A 84 -7.28 -16.74 17.30
C ILE A 84 -5.83 -17.11 17.02
N MET A 85 -5.62 -18.24 16.36
CA MET A 85 -4.28 -18.75 16.01
C MET A 85 -3.57 -17.84 15.02
N VAL A 86 -2.27 -17.62 15.24
CA VAL A 86 -1.38 -16.98 14.26
C VAL A 86 -0.84 -18.02 13.29
N ILE A 87 -1.15 -17.85 12.02
CA ILE A 87 -0.70 -18.73 10.94
C ILE A 87 0.51 -18.06 10.28
N ARG A 88 1.70 -18.49 10.69
CA ARG A 88 2.96 -17.90 10.22
C ARG A 88 3.20 -18.17 8.73
N PRO A 89 3.80 -17.24 7.99
CA PRO A 89 4.24 -17.51 6.62
C PRO A 89 5.31 -18.62 6.63
N HIS A 90 5.36 -19.43 5.56
CA HIS A 90 6.39 -20.46 5.41
C HIS A 90 7.77 -19.82 5.37
N GLN A 91 8.63 -20.14 6.34
CA GLN A 91 9.99 -19.59 6.46
C GLN A 91 11.01 -20.24 5.53
N ASN A 92 10.66 -21.35 4.86
CA ASN A 92 11.57 -22.06 3.97
C ASN A 92 11.62 -21.41 2.59
N ILE A 93 12.57 -20.49 2.42
CA ILE A 93 12.89 -19.82 1.13
C ILE A 93 13.33 -20.86 0.06
N ASP A 94 13.87 -22.01 0.47
CA ASP A 94 14.32 -23.07 -0.45
C ASP A 94 13.17 -23.94 -0.98
N GLU A 95 12.05 -24.00 -0.30
CA GLU A 95 10.85 -24.64 -0.81
C GLU A 95 10.05 -23.62 -1.61
N LYS A 96 10.11 -23.71 -2.94
CA LYS A 96 9.26 -22.94 -3.89
C LYS A 96 7.78 -23.36 -3.79
N ILE A 97 7.27 -23.49 -2.58
CA ILE A 97 5.88 -23.83 -2.31
C ILE A 97 5.06 -22.53 -2.44
N ALA A 98 4.15 -22.50 -3.41
CA ALA A 98 3.20 -21.42 -3.51
C ALA A 98 2.36 -21.36 -2.22
N PRO A 99 2.20 -20.17 -1.59
CA PRO A 99 1.43 -20.04 -0.36
C PRO A 99 0.00 -20.52 -0.56
N ASN A 100 -0.53 -21.21 0.45
CA ASN A 100 -1.89 -21.73 0.39
C ASN A 100 -2.89 -20.55 0.33
N GLN A 101 -3.72 -20.55 -0.72
CA GLN A 101 -4.77 -19.54 -0.91
C GLN A 101 -6.11 -19.96 -0.29
N ARG A 102 -6.26 -21.22 0.12
CA ARG A 102 -7.41 -21.69 0.89
C ARG A 102 -7.12 -21.48 2.36
N LEU A 103 -7.77 -20.46 2.93
CA LEU A 103 -7.55 -20.05 4.31
C LEU A 103 -8.53 -20.76 5.25
N THR A 104 -8.16 -20.85 6.51
CA THR A 104 -9.00 -21.25 7.63
C THR A 104 -9.13 -20.08 8.60
N GLU A 105 -9.84 -20.23 9.70
CA GLU A 105 -9.85 -19.24 10.78
C GLU A 105 -8.43 -19.03 11.30
N GLY A 106 -7.98 -17.76 11.37
CA GLY A 106 -6.62 -17.43 11.80
C GLY A 106 -6.22 -15.99 11.48
N ILE A 107 -5.04 -15.61 11.98
CA ILE A 107 -4.37 -14.35 11.70
C ILE A 107 -3.13 -14.63 10.88
N TYR A 108 -3.03 -14.03 9.72
CA TYR A 108 -2.00 -14.27 8.71
C TYR A 108 -1.15 -13.01 8.52
N PRO A 109 0.03 -12.88 9.17
CA PRO A 109 0.97 -11.80 8.90
C PRO A 109 1.62 -11.99 7.54
N GLU A 110 1.91 -10.88 6.84
CA GLU A 110 2.62 -10.82 5.56
C GLU A 110 2.09 -11.85 4.53
N HIS A 111 0.75 -11.96 4.46
CA HIS A 111 0.12 -13.00 3.67
C HIS A 111 0.26 -12.74 2.16
N MET A 112 0.95 -13.64 1.48
CA MET A 112 1.10 -13.61 0.02
C MET A 112 -0.20 -14.06 -0.66
N VAL A 113 -0.78 -13.19 -1.48
CA VAL A 113 -1.97 -13.47 -2.29
C VAL A 113 -1.62 -13.52 -3.78
N TYR A 114 -2.28 -14.40 -4.55
CA TYR A 114 -2.14 -14.42 -6.00
C TYR A 114 -3.39 -14.92 -6.71
N LEU A 115 -3.58 -14.48 -7.94
CA LEU A 115 -4.66 -14.91 -8.84
C LEU A 115 -4.06 -15.20 -10.23
N LYS A 116 -3.85 -16.49 -10.53
CA LYS A 116 -3.20 -16.93 -11.79
C LYS A 116 -3.94 -16.46 -13.02
N SER A 117 -5.28 -16.52 -13.03
CA SER A 117 -6.13 -16.08 -14.15
C SER A 117 -5.90 -14.62 -14.57
N GLU A 118 -5.44 -13.79 -13.64
CA GLU A 118 -5.16 -12.37 -13.83
C GLU A 118 -3.65 -12.06 -13.87
N SER A 119 -2.81 -13.08 -13.65
CA SER A 119 -1.36 -12.91 -13.44
C SER A 119 -1.04 -11.88 -12.35
N LEU A 120 -1.84 -11.84 -11.29
CA LEU A 120 -1.81 -10.83 -10.24
C LEU A 120 -1.29 -11.44 -8.95
N CYS A 121 -0.39 -10.73 -8.26
CA CYS A 121 0.13 -11.13 -6.95
C CYS A 121 0.32 -9.93 -6.04
N GLY A 122 0.44 -10.19 -4.73
CA GLY A 122 0.72 -9.17 -3.74
C GLY A 122 0.92 -9.79 -2.37
N GLN A 123 1.20 -8.93 -1.40
CA GLN A 123 1.40 -9.31 -0.01
C GLN A 123 0.60 -8.34 0.86
N ALA A 124 -0.28 -8.88 1.70
CA ALA A 124 -1.06 -8.11 2.64
C ALA A 124 -0.38 -8.17 4.01
N ASP A 125 -0.17 -7.03 4.66
CA ASP A 125 0.56 -6.94 5.93
C ASP A 125 -0.08 -7.82 7.02
N ARG A 126 -1.41 -7.82 7.09
CA ARG A 126 -2.14 -8.72 8.00
C ARG A 126 -3.53 -9.03 7.46
N VAL A 127 -3.87 -10.31 7.40
CA VAL A 127 -5.21 -10.82 7.10
C VAL A 127 -5.75 -11.52 8.34
N GLU A 128 -6.98 -11.23 8.73
CA GLU A 128 -7.69 -11.93 9.81
C GLU A 128 -8.93 -12.61 9.23
N VAL A 129 -9.07 -13.90 9.48
CA VAL A 129 -10.23 -14.68 9.12
C VAL A 129 -10.90 -15.16 10.41
N ILE A 130 -12.08 -14.61 10.73
CA ILE A 130 -12.83 -14.93 11.93
C ILE A 130 -14.30 -15.15 11.54
N ASP A 131 -14.87 -16.27 11.90
CA ASP A 131 -16.27 -16.63 11.60
C ASP A 131 -16.61 -16.45 10.10
N ASN A 132 -15.69 -16.85 9.21
CA ASN A 132 -15.75 -16.69 7.75
C ASN A 132 -15.81 -15.23 7.26
N VAL A 133 -15.48 -14.26 8.09
CA VAL A 133 -15.32 -12.85 7.71
C VAL A 133 -13.84 -12.52 7.58
N VAL A 134 -13.46 -11.82 6.53
CA VAL A 134 -12.07 -11.47 6.22
C VAL A 134 -11.84 -9.98 6.43
N ASP A 135 -11.06 -9.65 7.45
CA ASP A 135 -10.54 -8.30 7.67
C ASP A 135 -9.10 -8.19 7.15
N ILE A 136 -8.75 -7.04 6.57
CA ILE A 136 -7.39 -6.79 6.09
C ILE A 136 -6.87 -5.49 6.70
N TYR A 137 -5.61 -5.52 7.14
CA TYR A 137 -4.91 -4.40 7.74
C TYR A 137 -3.63 -4.13 6.95
N ASP A 138 -3.33 -2.86 6.78
CA ASP A 138 -2.14 -2.39 6.07
C ASP A 138 -1.54 -1.20 6.81
N TYR A 139 -0.23 -1.19 7.00
CA TYR A 139 0.49 -0.14 7.71
C TYR A 139 1.05 0.89 6.73
N LYS A 140 0.84 2.16 7.02
CA LYS A 140 1.37 3.26 6.21
C LYS A 140 2.10 4.27 7.10
N THR A 141 3.32 4.59 6.71
CA THR A 141 4.24 5.47 7.44
C THR A 141 4.45 6.81 6.75
N ASN A 142 3.57 7.17 5.82
CA ASN A 142 3.59 8.47 5.15
C ASN A 142 3.51 9.62 6.17
N LYS A 143 4.06 10.77 5.85
CA LYS A 143 3.92 11.98 6.68
C LYS A 143 2.45 12.35 6.88
N GLU A 144 1.66 12.20 5.82
CA GLU A 144 0.21 12.44 5.82
C GLU A 144 -0.48 11.47 4.86
N ILE A 145 -1.75 11.21 5.12
CA ILE A 145 -2.64 10.50 4.21
C ILE A 145 -3.65 11.52 3.64
N SER A 146 -3.51 11.83 2.34
CA SER A 146 -4.52 12.65 1.65
C SER A 146 -5.80 11.84 1.48
N ILE A 147 -6.93 12.46 1.85
CA ILE A 147 -8.28 11.87 1.76
C ILE A 147 -9.06 12.36 0.55
N LYS A 148 -8.54 13.41 -0.13
CA LYS A 148 -9.09 14.00 -1.37
C LYS A 148 -7.97 14.17 -2.38
N GLY A 149 -8.34 14.21 -3.66
CA GLY A 149 -7.42 14.57 -4.73
C GLY A 149 -6.91 16.01 -4.57
N TYR A 150 -5.78 16.31 -5.18
CA TYR A 150 -5.22 17.66 -5.16
C TYR A 150 -6.17 18.64 -5.87
N GLU A 151 -6.56 19.70 -5.16
CA GLU A 151 -7.37 20.77 -5.71
C GLU A 151 -6.47 21.77 -6.45
N LYS A 152 -6.75 21.95 -7.75
CA LYS A 152 -6.03 22.91 -8.60
C LYS A 152 -6.55 24.32 -8.34
N TRP A 153 -5.83 25.31 -8.86
CA TRP A 153 -6.18 26.74 -8.74
C TRP A 153 -7.55 27.11 -9.35
N ASP A 154 -8.06 26.29 -10.27
CA ASP A 154 -9.37 26.45 -10.93
C ASP A 154 -10.50 25.72 -10.17
N GLY A 155 -10.22 25.16 -8.98
CA GLY A 155 -11.17 24.42 -8.16
C GLY A 155 -11.39 22.96 -8.62
N THR A 156 -10.73 22.52 -9.70
CA THR A 156 -10.84 21.12 -10.12
C THR A 156 -9.99 20.20 -9.24
N VAL A 157 -10.54 19.04 -8.89
CA VAL A 157 -9.86 18.03 -8.07
C VAL A 157 -9.27 16.95 -8.98
N THR A 158 -8.02 16.56 -8.71
CA THR A 158 -7.38 15.47 -9.45
C THR A 158 -8.09 14.15 -9.22
N LYS A 159 -8.35 13.44 -10.33
CA LYS A 159 -9.03 12.15 -10.34
C LYS A 159 -8.12 11.07 -10.89
N LEU A 160 -8.44 9.81 -10.57
CA LEU A 160 -7.77 8.68 -11.18
C LEU A 160 -7.99 8.66 -12.70
N GLU A 161 -7.11 7.98 -13.40
CA GLU A 161 -7.20 7.77 -14.86
C GLU A 161 -8.37 6.83 -15.20
N LYS A 162 -8.83 6.92 -16.48
CA LYS A 162 -9.88 6.01 -16.98
C LYS A 162 -9.50 4.54 -16.76
N PRO A 163 -10.46 3.73 -16.35
CA PRO A 163 -11.91 3.96 -16.19
C PRO A 163 -12.36 4.41 -14.79
N LEU A 164 -11.45 4.84 -13.91
CA LEU A 164 -11.72 5.15 -12.50
C LEU A 164 -11.85 6.65 -12.20
N GLN A 165 -12.13 7.49 -13.20
CA GLN A 165 -12.16 8.96 -13.05
C GLN A 165 -13.27 9.50 -12.13
N HIS A 166 -14.14 8.66 -11.60
CA HIS A 166 -15.09 9.01 -10.56
C HIS A 166 -14.46 9.06 -9.16
N LEU A 167 -13.28 8.43 -8.99
CA LEU A 167 -12.55 8.43 -7.74
C LEU A 167 -11.47 9.54 -7.71
N ASP A 168 -11.21 10.05 -6.52
CA ASP A 168 -10.13 11.01 -6.29
C ASP A 168 -8.75 10.35 -6.40
N ASP A 169 -7.79 11.06 -7.01
CA ASP A 169 -6.39 10.64 -7.03
C ASP A 169 -5.72 11.06 -5.71
N CYS A 170 -5.90 10.24 -4.65
CA CYS A 170 -5.40 10.50 -3.31
C CYS A 170 -4.95 9.20 -2.60
N HIS A 171 -4.17 9.35 -1.52
CA HIS A 171 -3.61 8.21 -0.79
C HIS A 171 -4.69 7.26 -0.29
N LEU A 172 -5.77 7.78 0.31
CA LEU A 172 -6.82 6.93 0.90
C LEU A 172 -7.48 6.03 -0.15
N VAL A 173 -7.75 6.56 -1.35
CA VAL A 173 -8.32 5.79 -2.46
C VAL A 173 -7.31 4.76 -2.98
N HIS A 174 -6.03 5.13 -3.15
CA HIS A 174 -5.00 4.20 -3.61
C HIS A 174 -4.86 3.00 -2.69
N TYR A 175 -4.78 3.24 -1.39
CA TYR A 175 -4.67 2.18 -0.38
C TYR A 175 -5.96 1.36 -0.28
N GLY A 176 -7.12 2.03 -0.37
CA GLY A 176 -8.42 1.34 -0.43
C GLY A 176 -8.54 0.38 -1.62
N LEU A 177 -8.07 0.79 -2.81
CA LEU A 177 -8.00 -0.08 -3.98
C LEU A 177 -7.00 -1.23 -3.79
N GLN A 178 -5.86 -0.97 -3.15
CA GLN A 178 -4.86 -2.01 -2.84
C GLN A 178 -5.45 -3.08 -1.91
N LEU A 179 -6.03 -2.69 -0.78
CA LEU A 179 -6.66 -3.63 0.15
C LEU A 179 -7.85 -4.36 -0.47
N SER A 180 -8.66 -3.64 -1.25
CA SER A 180 -9.78 -4.24 -1.98
C SER A 180 -9.35 -5.32 -2.96
N MET A 181 -8.19 -5.14 -3.61
CA MET A 181 -7.65 -6.15 -4.52
C MET A 181 -7.15 -7.38 -3.76
N TYR A 182 -6.51 -7.21 -2.60
CA TYR A 182 -6.16 -8.34 -1.73
C TYR A 182 -7.40 -9.11 -1.29
N LEU A 183 -8.42 -8.41 -0.79
CA LEU A 183 -9.68 -9.04 -0.39
C LEU A 183 -10.35 -9.75 -1.57
N TYR A 184 -10.39 -9.13 -2.75
CA TYR A 184 -10.94 -9.74 -3.96
C TYR A 184 -10.26 -11.07 -4.30
N ILE A 185 -8.92 -11.13 -4.24
CA ILE A 185 -8.14 -12.35 -4.49
C ILE A 185 -8.50 -13.42 -3.44
N ILE A 186 -8.50 -13.07 -2.16
CA ILE A 186 -8.83 -14.00 -1.06
C ILE A 186 -10.24 -14.58 -1.25
N LEU A 187 -11.23 -13.74 -1.53
CA LEU A 187 -12.62 -14.20 -1.72
C LEU A 187 -12.78 -15.08 -2.98
N LYS A 188 -11.99 -14.87 -4.03
CA LYS A 188 -11.98 -15.76 -5.22
C LYS A 188 -11.52 -17.17 -4.88
N HIS A 189 -10.58 -17.33 -3.96
CA HIS A 189 -10.10 -18.63 -3.50
C HIS A 189 -10.99 -19.23 -2.41
N ASN A 190 -11.74 -18.40 -1.68
CA ASN A 190 -12.54 -18.80 -0.52
C ASN A 190 -14.00 -18.31 -0.68
N PRO A 191 -14.82 -18.94 -1.53
CA PRO A 191 -16.13 -18.43 -1.90
C PRO A 191 -17.17 -18.41 -0.76
N LEU A 192 -16.90 -19.11 0.34
CA LEU A 192 -17.77 -19.11 1.54
C LEU A 192 -17.45 -17.94 2.48
N PHE A 193 -16.34 -17.24 2.27
CA PHE A 193 -15.97 -16.10 3.09
C PHE A 193 -16.74 -14.85 2.70
N LYS A 194 -16.94 -13.98 3.67
CA LYS A 194 -17.59 -12.69 3.52
C LYS A 194 -16.56 -11.57 3.65
N PRO A 195 -16.72 -10.46 2.90
CA PRO A 195 -15.91 -9.28 3.11
C PRO A 195 -16.17 -8.71 4.50
N GLY A 196 -15.13 -8.45 5.23
CA GLY A 196 -15.11 -7.71 6.48
C GLY A 196 -14.61 -6.30 6.27
N LYS A 197 -13.81 -5.81 7.20
CA LYS A 197 -13.29 -4.45 7.22
C LYS A 197 -11.91 -4.36 6.59
N LEU A 198 -11.66 -3.23 5.94
CA LEU A 198 -10.37 -2.87 5.35
C LEU A 198 -9.80 -1.69 6.12
N TRP A 199 -8.67 -1.87 6.79
CA TRP A 199 -8.06 -0.90 7.67
C TRP A 199 -6.70 -0.43 7.18
N ILE A 200 -6.52 0.87 7.11
CA ILE A 200 -5.21 1.50 6.95
C ILE A 200 -4.81 2.03 8.32
N HIS A 201 -3.73 1.50 8.86
CA HIS A 201 -3.13 2.00 10.08
C HIS A 201 -2.03 3.00 9.74
N HIS A 202 -2.35 4.28 9.79
CA HIS A 202 -1.39 5.35 9.56
C HIS A 202 -0.55 5.59 10.79
N VAL A 203 0.72 5.25 10.68
CA VAL A 203 1.70 5.32 11.76
C VAL A 203 2.44 6.64 11.68
N LEU A 204 2.31 7.45 12.72
CA LEU A 204 3.02 8.70 12.89
C LEU A 204 4.19 8.49 13.84
N PHE A 205 5.37 8.91 13.43
CA PHE A 205 6.57 8.83 14.24
C PHE A 205 6.82 10.13 14.99
N LYS A 206 7.39 10.01 16.18
CA LYS A 206 7.82 11.16 16.97
C LYS A 206 8.90 11.93 16.22
N VAL A 207 8.68 13.23 16.03
CA VAL A 207 9.64 14.13 15.37
C VAL A 207 10.59 14.69 16.43
N LYS A 208 11.90 14.53 16.21
CA LYS A 208 12.96 15.13 17.03
C LYS A 208 13.27 16.55 16.56
N ASP A 209 13.36 16.74 15.24
CA ASP A 209 13.78 17.99 14.61
C ASP A 209 13.37 17.99 13.12
N TYR A 210 13.69 19.05 12.43
CA TYR A 210 13.52 19.15 10.98
C TYR A 210 14.87 19.45 10.31
N ASP A 211 15.11 18.84 9.16
CA ASP A 211 16.29 19.15 8.35
C ASP A 211 16.18 20.54 7.70
N GLN A 212 17.27 20.98 7.06
CA GLN A 212 17.33 22.29 6.37
C GLN A 212 16.28 22.45 5.24
N TYR A 213 15.63 21.37 4.81
CA TYR A 213 14.59 21.38 3.78
C TYR A 213 13.17 21.22 4.39
N GLY A 214 13.06 21.18 5.71
CA GLY A 214 11.81 21.02 6.42
C GLY A 214 11.25 19.59 6.40
N TYR A 215 12.10 18.58 6.20
CA TYR A 215 11.73 17.19 6.38
C TYR A 215 11.92 16.74 7.82
N PRO A 216 10.98 15.97 8.40
CA PRO A 216 11.06 15.58 9.79
C PRO A 216 12.21 14.59 10.03
N ILE A 217 12.98 14.82 11.08
CA ILE A 217 13.96 13.88 11.61
C ILE A 217 13.27 13.08 12.70
N THR A 218 13.13 11.76 12.48
CA THR A 218 12.46 10.86 13.42
C THR A 218 13.27 10.70 14.71
N ALA A 219 12.60 10.81 15.87
CA ALA A 219 13.21 10.48 17.15
C ALA A 219 13.43 8.97 17.26
N VAL A 220 14.54 8.59 17.91
CA VAL A 220 14.89 7.19 18.17
C VAL A 220 14.99 6.94 19.67
N ASN A 221 14.76 5.70 20.09
CA ASN A 221 14.96 5.25 21.46
C ASN A 221 16.45 4.99 21.76
N GLU A 222 16.77 4.50 22.97
CA GLU A 222 18.14 4.18 23.39
C GLU A 222 18.82 3.12 22.53
N GLN A 223 18.05 2.24 21.89
CA GLN A 223 18.54 1.20 20.97
C GLN A 223 18.68 1.70 19.52
N GLY A 224 18.38 2.98 19.26
CA GLY A 224 18.43 3.57 17.92
C GLY A 224 17.20 3.28 17.04
N ASN A 225 16.15 2.67 17.58
CA ASN A 225 14.93 2.36 16.85
C ASN A 225 13.98 3.57 16.79
N PRO A 226 13.31 3.83 15.65
CA PRO A 226 12.30 4.86 15.51
C PRO A 226 11.17 4.73 16.54
N ILE A 227 10.69 5.86 17.06
CA ILE A 227 9.60 5.88 18.03
C ILE A 227 8.28 6.16 17.30
N ALA A 228 7.40 5.15 17.22
CA ALA A 228 6.03 5.35 16.78
C ALA A 228 5.26 6.09 17.89
N GLU A 229 4.69 7.26 17.58
CA GLU A 229 3.98 8.11 18.55
C GLU A 229 2.48 7.83 18.55
N LYS A 230 1.91 7.63 17.37
CA LYS A 230 0.46 7.48 17.18
C LYS A 230 0.14 6.60 15.98
N VAL A 231 -0.91 5.79 16.11
CA VAL A 231 -1.52 5.08 14.99
C VAL A 231 -2.94 5.62 14.78
N VAL A 232 -3.22 6.12 13.58
CA VAL A 232 -4.54 6.63 13.18
C VAL A 232 -5.17 5.62 12.24
N PRO A 233 -6.26 4.93 12.64
CA PRO A 233 -6.94 4.00 11.77
C PRO A 233 -7.87 4.72 10.79
N TYR A 234 -7.86 4.28 9.52
CA TYR A 234 -8.82 4.67 8.49
C TYR A 234 -9.50 3.41 7.98
N GLU A 235 -10.83 3.33 8.11
CA GLU A 235 -11.62 2.30 7.46
C GLU A 235 -11.88 2.74 6.01
N VAL A 236 -11.64 1.84 5.05
CA VAL A 236 -11.88 2.09 3.63
C VAL A 236 -12.93 1.12 3.09
N PRO A 237 -13.75 1.53 2.11
CA PRO A 237 -14.75 0.66 1.53
C PRO A 237 -14.14 -0.45 0.68
N PHE A 238 -14.86 -1.55 0.50
CA PHE A 238 -14.52 -2.57 -0.47
C PHE A 238 -14.90 -2.12 -1.88
N TYR A 239 -13.94 -1.69 -2.67
CA TYR A 239 -14.09 -1.22 -4.06
C TYR A 239 -14.25 -2.36 -5.07
N LYS A 240 -15.15 -3.31 -4.81
CA LYS A 240 -15.31 -4.52 -5.64
C LYS A 240 -15.54 -4.21 -7.13
N LYS A 241 -16.45 -3.26 -7.43
CA LYS A 241 -16.79 -2.89 -8.82
C LYS A 241 -15.61 -2.25 -9.54
N GLU A 242 -14.86 -1.42 -8.84
CA GLU A 242 -13.67 -0.75 -9.34
C GLU A 242 -12.57 -1.77 -9.64
N ILE A 243 -12.35 -2.77 -8.75
CA ILE A 243 -11.40 -3.85 -8.99
C ILE A 243 -11.77 -4.66 -10.24
N GLU A 244 -13.03 -5.07 -10.38
CA GLU A 244 -13.51 -5.79 -11.57
C GLU A 244 -13.32 -4.95 -12.85
N THR A 245 -13.56 -3.64 -12.76
CA THR A 245 -13.36 -2.70 -13.88
C THR A 245 -11.89 -2.55 -14.25
N MET A 246 -11.00 -2.42 -13.23
CA MET A 246 -9.55 -2.35 -13.43
C MET A 246 -9.02 -3.60 -14.15
N LEU A 247 -9.39 -4.78 -13.66
CA LEU A 247 -8.95 -6.06 -14.21
C LEU A 247 -9.43 -6.24 -15.67
N LYS A 248 -10.70 -5.91 -15.94
CA LYS A 248 -11.24 -5.94 -17.31
C LYS A 248 -10.50 -4.99 -18.25
N HIS A 249 -10.23 -3.77 -17.79
CA HIS A 249 -9.50 -2.77 -18.58
C HIS A 249 -8.07 -3.22 -18.87
N TYR A 250 -7.38 -3.74 -17.87
CA TYR A 250 -6.01 -4.24 -18.01
C TYR A 250 -5.91 -5.41 -18.99
N LYS A 251 -6.85 -6.38 -18.92
CA LYS A 251 -6.91 -7.49 -19.88
C LYS A 251 -7.09 -7.00 -21.32
N LYS A 252 -7.99 -6.04 -21.53
CA LYS A 252 -8.23 -5.46 -22.86
C LYS A 252 -6.95 -4.84 -23.42
N GLN A 253 -6.25 -4.02 -22.63
CA GLN A 253 -4.99 -3.40 -23.05
C GLN A 253 -3.88 -4.41 -23.34
N LYS A 254 -3.82 -5.53 -22.60
CA LYS A 254 -2.83 -6.58 -22.81
C LYS A 254 -3.08 -7.31 -24.14
N ASN A 255 -4.34 -7.60 -24.46
CA ASN A 255 -4.72 -8.25 -25.71
C ASN A 255 -4.48 -7.34 -26.93
N GLU A 256 -4.69 -6.03 -26.81
CA GLU A 256 -4.44 -5.06 -27.89
C GLU A 256 -2.93 -4.85 -28.18
N LYS A 257 -2.05 -5.21 -27.25
CA LYS A 257 -0.57 -5.08 -27.39
C LYS A 257 0.12 -6.36 -27.86
N GLN A 258 -0.60 -7.48 -28.00
CA GLN A 258 -0.10 -8.69 -28.62
C GLN A 258 -0.57 -8.69 -30.09
N PRO A 259 0.28 -8.31 -31.07
CA PRO A 259 -0.07 -8.51 -32.48
C PRO A 259 -0.13 -10.01 -32.74
N THR A 260 -1.19 -10.44 -33.41
CA THR A 260 -1.38 -11.77 -33.98
C THR A 260 -0.24 -12.11 -34.93
#